data_eca1c5b8aa27c66567db546b7b73c58c
#
_entry.id   eca1c5b8aa27c66567db546b7b73c58c
#
_cell.length_a   1.000
_cell.length_b   1.000
_cell.length_c   1.000
_cell.angle_alpha   90.00
_cell.angle_beta   90.00
_cell.angle_gamma   90.00
#
_symmetry.space_group_name_H-M   'P 1'
#
loop_
_entity.id
_entity.type
_entity.pdbx_description
1 polymer ?
#
loop_
_entity_poly.entity_id
_entity_poly.type
_entity_poly.pdbx_seq_one_letter_code
_entity_poly.pdbx_strand_id
1 'polypeptide(L)'
;MAKKAAKRKNTRKNTGSRKKDGRNRLWVIFAGCCIALAVAAVFQKPVRRHFSYPMEYEAEVRRACEKYDLDPCLVFAVIRTESFFTPDAVSGAGAQGLMQIMPETGEWIAWRQGKEYDESRIFEPDYNIDLGCWLLSFLLEKYNGDVELA
;
A
#
# COMPACT_ATOMS: atom_id res chain seq x y z
N MET A 1 63.23 -26.79 -71.93
CA MET A 1 62.59 -25.49 -71.76
C MET A 1 61.23 -25.73 -71.12
N ALA A 2 61.05 -25.47 -69.84
CA ALA A 2 59.80 -25.70 -69.11
C ALA A 2 59.27 -24.37 -68.53
N LYS A 3 58.10 -23.90 -69.02
CA LYS A 3 57.37 -22.70 -68.47
C LYS A 3 56.52 -23.08 -67.28
N LYS A 4 56.84 -22.54 -66.09
CA LYS A 4 56.05 -22.59 -64.87
C LYS A 4 54.85 -21.65 -64.96
N ALA A 5 53.63 -22.18 -64.91
CA ALA A 5 52.39 -21.39 -64.78
C ALA A 5 52.10 -21.10 -63.30
N ALA A 6 52.01 -19.83 -62.95
CA ALA A 6 51.68 -19.36 -61.57
C ALA A 6 50.15 -19.35 -61.34
N LYS A 7 49.76 -20.08 -60.33
CA LYS A 7 48.36 -20.19 -59.88
C LYS A 7 47.99 -19.00 -58.98
N ARG A 8 47.20 -18.02 -59.45
CA ARG A 8 46.69 -16.91 -58.65
C ARG A 8 45.57 -17.41 -57.70
N LYS A 9 45.84 -17.33 -56.40
CA LYS A 9 44.79 -17.53 -55.34
C LYS A 9 43.97 -16.30 -55.26
N ASN A 10 42.64 -16.46 -55.55
CA ASN A 10 41.65 -15.42 -55.44
C ASN A 10 41.08 -15.41 -53.98
N THR A 11 41.54 -14.48 -53.15
CA THR A 11 41.04 -14.27 -51.78
C THR A 11 39.80 -13.35 -51.84
N ARG A 12 38.58 -13.95 -51.92
CA ARG A 12 37.34 -13.20 -51.68
C ARG A 12 37.23 -12.93 -50.17
N LYS A 13 37.41 -11.65 -49.80
CA LYS A 13 37.10 -11.16 -48.46
C LYS A 13 35.59 -11.17 -48.26
N ASN A 14 35.13 -12.01 -47.33
CA ASN A 14 33.74 -12.08 -46.89
C ASN A 14 33.47 -10.94 -45.86
N THR A 15 32.87 -9.81 -46.32
CA THR A 15 32.61 -8.61 -45.52
C THR A 15 31.15 -8.44 -45.15
N GLY A 16 30.35 -9.53 -45.21
CA GLY A 16 28.85 -9.43 -45.07
C GLY A 16 28.25 -9.74 -43.70
N SER A 17 29.03 -10.24 -42.69
CA SER A 17 28.42 -10.81 -41.47
C SER A 17 28.34 -9.91 -40.22
N ARG A 18 29.02 -8.74 -40.19
CA ARG A 18 29.11 -7.93 -38.97
C ARG A 18 27.95 -6.96 -38.70
N LYS A 19 27.12 -6.64 -39.68
CA LYS A 19 26.03 -5.66 -39.51
C LYS A 19 24.72 -6.21 -38.91
N LYS A 20 24.48 -7.53 -38.98
CA LYS A 20 23.27 -8.16 -38.41
C LYS A 20 23.32 -8.32 -36.88
N ASP A 21 24.50 -8.50 -36.31
CA ASP A 21 24.70 -8.81 -34.89
C ASP A 21 24.42 -7.61 -33.96
N GLY A 22 24.78 -6.39 -34.39
CA GLY A 22 24.55 -5.15 -33.62
C GLY A 22 23.09 -4.78 -33.50
N ARG A 23 22.27 -5.06 -34.52
CA ARG A 23 20.85 -4.75 -34.55
C ARG A 23 20.06 -5.69 -33.63
N ASN A 24 20.41 -6.95 -33.58
CA ASN A 24 19.79 -7.93 -32.69
C ASN A 24 20.14 -7.66 -31.22
N ARG A 25 21.37 -7.21 -30.92
CA ARG A 25 21.75 -6.80 -29.55
C ARG A 25 20.97 -5.58 -29.05
N LEU A 26 20.74 -4.60 -29.90
CA LEU A 26 19.92 -3.42 -29.58
C LEU A 26 18.46 -3.81 -29.26
N TRP A 27 17.87 -4.72 -30.05
CA TRP A 27 16.51 -5.23 -29.77
C TRP A 27 16.39 -6.02 -28.48
N VAL A 28 17.41 -6.81 -28.13
CA VAL A 28 17.46 -7.56 -26.85
C VAL A 28 17.57 -6.60 -25.66
N ILE A 29 18.39 -5.55 -25.77
CA ILE A 29 18.50 -4.53 -24.72
C ILE A 29 17.17 -3.76 -24.57
N PHE A 30 16.54 -3.38 -25.69
CA PHE A 30 15.25 -2.67 -25.68
C PHE A 30 14.15 -3.53 -25.05
N ALA A 31 14.05 -4.81 -25.42
CA ALA A 31 13.11 -5.75 -24.83
C ALA A 31 13.36 -5.94 -23.31
N GLY A 32 14.62 -6.04 -22.90
CA GLY A 32 15.01 -6.12 -21.48
C GLY A 32 14.60 -4.87 -20.69
N CYS A 33 14.81 -3.67 -21.25
CA CYS A 33 14.36 -2.42 -20.65
C CYS A 33 12.83 -2.34 -20.53
N CYS A 34 12.09 -2.75 -21.57
CA CYS A 34 10.63 -2.78 -21.53
C CYS A 34 10.09 -3.75 -20.46
N ILE A 35 10.71 -4.93 -20.32
CA ILE A 35 10.34 -5.90 -19.28
C ILE A 35 10.65 -5.32 -17.90
N ALA A 36 11.83 -4.71 -17.71
CA ALA A 36 12.21 -4.10 -16.44
C ALA A 36 11.26 -2.95 -16.05
N LEU A 37 10.84 -2.10 -17.01
CA LEU A 37 9.86 -1.04 -16.80
C LEU A 37 8.47 -1.61 -16.48
N ALA A 38 8.05 -2.69 -17.15
CA ALA A 38 6.78 -3.35 -16.85
C ALA A 38 6.77 -3.97 -15.45
N VAL A 39 7.86 -4.64 -15.06
CA VAL A 39 8.03 -5.17 -13.71
C VAL A 39 8.05 -4.05 -12.67
N ALA A 40 8.80 -2.97 -12.91
CA ALA A 40 8.82 -1.80 -12.03
C ALA A 40 7.42 -1.18 -11.88
N ALA A 41 6.65 -1.06 -12.98
CA ALA A 41 5.28 -0.53 -12.94
C ALA A 41 4.31 -1.40 -12.11
N VAL A 42 4.49 -2.74 -12.15
CA VAL A 42 3.69 -3.67 -11.33
C VAL A 42 4.05 -3.53 -9.85
N PHE A 43 5.34 -3.37 -9.52
CA PHE A 43 5.79 -3.19 -8.13
C PHE A 43 5.55 -1.78 -7.58
N GLN A 44 5.41 -0.75 -8.44
CA GLN A 44 5.15 0.63 -7.98
C GLN A 44 3.77 0.79 -7.33
N LYS A 45 2.75 0.03 -7.75
CA LYS A 45 1.39 0.13 -7.19
C LYS A 45 1.35 -0.20 -5.69
N PRO A 46 1.88 -1.34 -5.20
CA PRO A 46 1.87 -1.63 -3.77
C PRO A 46 2.78 -0.69 -2.96
N VAL A 47 3.96 -0.32 -3.50
CA VAL A 47 4.90 0.60 -2.83
C VAL A 47 4.29 2.00 -2.72
N ARG A 48 3.67 2.53 -3.79
CA ARG A 48 3.02 3.84 -3.77
C ARG A 48 1.82 3.88 -2.84
N ARG A 49 1.04 2.79 -2.75
CA ARG A 49 -0.07 2.65 -1.81
C ARG A 49 0.43 2.65 -0.35
N HIS A 50 1.59 2.06 -0.10
CA HIS A 50 2.21 2.05 1.23
C HIS A 50 2.71 3.43 1.68
N PHE A 51 3.18 4.28 0.74
CA PHE A 51 3.67 5.63 1.02
C PHE A 51 2.65 6.75 0.75
N SER A 52 1.51 6.45 0.12
CA SER A 52 0.41 7.39 -0.02
C SER A 52 -0.42 7.34 1.25
N TYR A 53 -0.82 8.50 1.78
CA TYR A 53 -1.85 8.57 2.82
C TYR A 53 -3.22 8.48 2.13
N PRO A 54 -3.83 7.30 1.99
CA PRO A 54 -5.19 7.23 1.51
C PRO A 54 -6.07 7.86 2.58
N MET A 55 -6.77 8.92 2.23
CA MET A 55 -7.81 9.51 3.08
C MET A 55 -9.15 8.80 2.76
N GLU A 56 -9.12 7.46 2.84
CA GLU A 56 -10.34 6.66 2.70
C GLU A 56 -11.22 6.92 3.93
N TYR A 57 -12.53 6.91 3.77
CA TYR A 57 -13.53 7.19 4.84
C TYR A 57 -13.44 8.62 5.40
N GLU A 58 -13.05 9.61 4.57
CA GLU A 58 -12.85 11.00 5.02
C GLU A 58 -14.11 11.58 5.65
N ALA A 59 -15.29 11.31 5.10
CA ALA A 59 -16.55 11.83 5.61
C ALA A 59 -16.89 11.26 7.00
N GLU A 60 -16.65 9.98 7.22
CA GLU A 60 -16.87 9.28 8.49
C GLU A 60 -15.89 9.79 9.55
N VAL A 61 -14.60 9.88 9.21
CA VAL A 61 -13.55 10.41 10.10
C VAL A 61 -13.87 11.85 10.51
N ARG A 62 -14.18 12.74 9.55
CA ARG A 62 -14.47 14.14 9.86
C ARG A 62 -15.70 14.28 10.79
N ARG A 63 -16.77 13.53 10.54
CA ARG A 63 -17.95 13.54 11.42
C ARG A 63 -17.62 13.09 12.84
N ALA A 64 -16.84 12.02 12.98
CA ALA A 64 -16.43 11.53 14.29
C ALA A 64 -15.49 12.53 14.99
N CYS A 65 -14.54 13.11 14.26
CA CYS A 65 -13.63 14.13 14.79
C CYS A 65 -14.38 15.39 15.30
N GLU A 66 -15.36 15.89 14.53
CA GLU A 66 -16.21 17.00 14.95
C GLU A 66 -17.02 16.65 16.22
N LYS A 67 -17.51 15.42 16.32
CA LYS A 67 -18.31 14.96 17.46
C LYS A 67 -17.50 14.81 18.75
N TYR A 68 -16.24 14.38 18.64
CA TYR A 68 -15.39 14.04 19.79
C TYR A 68 -14.21 14.97 20.00
N ASP A 69 -14.15 16.10 19.27
CA ASP A 69 -13.09 17.12 19.34
C ASP A 69 -11.69 16.53 19.13
N LEU A 70 -11.51 15.78 18.04
CA LEU A 70 -10.27 15.13 17.69
C LEU A 70 -9.62 15.74 16.45
N ASP A 71 -8.28 15.69 16.38
CA ASP A 71 -7.54 16.00 15.15
C ASP A 71 -7.75 14.88 14.11
N PRO A 72 -8.31 15.18 12.92
CA PRO A 72 -8.45 14.19 11.85
C PRO A 72 -7.14 13.52 11.45
N CYS A 73 -6.00 14.24 11.51
CA CYS A 73 -4.70 13.66 11.19
C CYS A 73 -4.32 12.54 12.16
N LEU A 74 -4.63 12.70 13.44
CA LEU A 74 -4.42 11.67 14.46
C LEU A 74 -5.27 10.43 14.17
N VAL A 75 -6.58 10.61 13.89
CA VAL A 75 -7.49 9.50 13.60
C VAL A 75 -7.07 8.76 12.34
N PHE A 76 -6.68 9.45 11.26
CA PHE A 76 -6.14 8.82 10.06
C PHE A 76 -4.86 8.04 10.34
N ALA A 77 -3.99 8.53 11.20
CA ALA A 77 -2.76 7.84 11.59
C ALA A 77 -3.07 6.55 12.36
N VAL A 78 -4.03 6.58 13.28
CA VAL A 78 -4.50 5.40 14.02
C VAL A 78 -5.09 4.36 13.06
N ILE A 79 -6.07 4.72 12.22
CA ILE A 79 -6.68 3.80 11.25
C ILE A 79 -5.63 3.16 10.34
N ARG A 80 -4.64 3.95 9.91
CA ARG A 80 -3.55 3.43 9.09
C ARG A 80 -2.70 2.41 9.82
N THR A 81 -2.40 2.66 11.08
CA THR A 81 -1.56 1.77 11.91
C THR A 81 -2.30 0.48 12.26
N GLU A 82 -3.58 0.58 12.59
CA GLU A 82 -4.40 -0.53 13.06
C GLU A 82 -4.84 -1.48 11.95
N SER A 83 -5.35 -0.97 10.83
CA SER A 83 -5.94 -1.81 9.78
C SER A 83 -5.42 -1.54 8.37
N PHE A 84 -4.61 -0.49 8.20
CA PHE A 84 -4.22 0.01 6.89
C PHE A 84 -5.44 0.34 6.00
N PHE A 85 -6.50 0.91 6.60
CA PHE A 85 -7.80 1.22 5.99
C PHE A 85 -8.56 -0.01 5.46
N THR A 86 -8.37 -1.17 6.09
CA THR A 86 -9.08 -2.41 5.74
C THR A 86 -10.28 -2.57 6.67
N PRO A 87 -11.51 -2.38 6.21
CA PRO A 87 -12.69 -2.32 7.08
C PRO A 87 -13.06 -3.67 7.69
N ASP A 88 -12.71 -4.77 7.04
CA ASP A 88 -12.94 -6.15 7.46
C ASP A 88 -11.71 -6.80 8.11
N ALA A 89 -10.73 -5.99 8.56
CA ALA A 89 -9.54 -6.49 9.23
C ALA A 89 -9.89 -7.16 10.56
N VAL A 90 -9.29 -8.34 10.80
CA VAL A 90 -9.36 -9.05 12.08
C VAL A 90 -7.95 -9.45 12.49
N SER A 91 -7.53 -9.04 13.68
CA SER A 91 -6.21 -9.41 14.21
C SER A 91 -6.19 -10.83 14.78
N GLY A 92 -4.99 -11.37 14.99
CA GLY A 92 -4.84 -12.68 15.66
C GLY A 92 -5.35 -12.70 17.11
N ALA A 93 -5.51 -11.54 17.75
CA ALA A 93 -6.09 -11.39 19.08
C ALA A 93 -7.62 -11.16 19.06
N GLY A 94 -8.23 -10.98 17.88
CA GLY A 94 -9.66 -10.76 17.73
C GLY A 94 -10.08 -9.28 17.65
N ALA A 95 -9.16 -8.32 17.54
CA ALA A 95 -9.50 -6.94 17.28
C ALA A 95 -10.06 -6.77 15.86
N GLN A 96 -11.07 -5.89 15.68
CA GLN A 96 -11.92 -5.85 14.49
C GLN A 96 -12.03 -4.45 13.89
N GLY A 97 -12.05 -4.41 12.55
CA GLY A 97 -12.39 -3.23 11.76
C GLY A 97 -11.26 -2.20 11.63
N LEU A 98 -11.63 -0.99 11.20
CA LEU A 98 -10.69 0.09 10.85
C LEU A 98 -9.81 0.54 12.00
N MET A 99 -10.34 0.63 13.21
CA MET A 99 -9.63 1.06 14.42
C MET A 99 -9.35 -0.10 15.38
N GLN A 100 -9.46 -1.36 14.92
CA GLN A 100 -9.11 -2.59 15.64
C GLN A 100 -9.69 -2.64 17.06
N ILE A 101 -11.01 -2.52 17.15
CA ILE A 101 -11.74 -2.56 18.42
C ILE A 101 -11.91 -4.02 18.86
N MET A 102 -11.50 -4.31 20.08
CA MET A 102 -11.82 -5.62 20.72
C MET A 102 -13.31 -5.67 21.06
N PRO A 103 -14.01 -6.82 20.89
CA PRO A 103 -15.44 -6.94 21.21
C PRO A 103 -15.77 -6.45 22.62
N GLU A 104 -15.02 -6.84 23.62
CA GLU A 104 -15.24 -6.42 25.02
C GLU A 104 -15.05 -4.90 25.19
N THR A 105 -14.15 -4.31 24.44
CA THR A 105 -13.94 -2.85 24.41
C THR A 105 -15.14 -2.16 23.76
N GLY A 106 -15.66 -2.70 22.67
CA GLY A 106 -16.86 -2.20 22.01
C GLY A 106 -18.07 -2.22 22.92
N GLU A 107 -18.30 -3.34 23.62
CA GLU A 107 -19.35 -3.46 24.64
C GLU A 107 -19.20 -2.42 25.76
N TRP A 108 -18.00 -2.27 26.28
CA TRP A 108 -17.69 -1.30 27.33
C TRP A 108 -17.93 0.14 26.85
N ILE A 109 -17.52 0.50 25.63
CA ILE A 109 -17.76 1.83 25.04
C ILE A 109 -19.27 2.08 24.92
N ALA A 110 -20.03 1.13 24.36
CA ALA A 110 -21.46 1.25 24.20
C ALA A 110 -22.16 1.43 25.57
N TRP A 111 -21.80 0.62 26.56
CA TRP A 111 -22.32 0.78 27.92
C TRP A 111 -22.00 2.16 28.52
N ARG A 112 -20.79 2.67 28.33
CA ARG A 112 -20.38 4.02 28.78
C ARG A 112 -21.18 5.12 28.12
N GLN A 113 -21.62 4.91 26.88
CA GLN A 113 -22.47 5.84 26.13
C GLN A 113 -23.97 5.66 26.42
N GLY A 114 -24.37 4.68 27.22
CA GLY A 114 -25.77 4.34 27.45
C GLY A 114 -26.48 3.75 26.24
N LYS A 115 -25.75 3.05 25.38
CA LYS A 115 -26.22 2.39 24.15
C LYS A 115 -26.04 0.88 24.23
N GLU A 116 -26.72 0.15 23.34
CA GLU A 116 -26.45 -1.26 23.11
C GLU A 116 -25.31 -1.42 22.09
N TYR A 117 -24.45 -2.38 22.33
CA TYR A 117 -23.41 -2.77 21.39
C TYR A 117 -23.99 -3.70 20.31
N ASP A 118 -23.74 -3.38 19.05
CA ASP A 118 -24.14 -4.19 17.92
C ASP A 118 -22.92 -4.78 17.23
N GLU A 119 -22.57 -6.01 17.60
CA GLU A 119 -21.41 -6.73 17.04
C GLU A 119 -21.52 -6.91 15.52
N SER A 120 -22.74 -7.02 14.97
CA SER A 120 -22.93 -7.21 13.52
C SER A 120 -22.46 -6.01 12.69
N ARG A 121 -22.38 -4.83 13.32
CA ARG A 121 -21.98 -3.57 12.69
C ARG A 121 -20.49 -3.23 12.85
N ILE A 122 -19.71 -4.03 13.55
CA ILE A 122 -18.33 -3.67 13.88
C ILE A 122 -17.44 -3.43 12.64
N PHE A 123 -17.78 -4.02 11.50
CA PHE A 123 -17.11 -3.84 10.24
C PHE A 123 -17.66 -2.69 9.37
N GLU A 124 -18.77 -2.04 9.81
CA GLU A 124 -19.27 -0.83 9.17
C GLU A 124 -18.33 0.34 9.50
N PRO A 125 -17.79 1.07 8.50
CA PRO A 125 -16.81 2.13 8.73
C PRO A 125 -17.26 3.20 9.71
N ASP A 126 -18.49 3.69 9.58
CA ASP A 126 -19.04 4.74 10.46
C ASP A 126 -19.17 4.27 11.91
N TYR A 127 -19.59 3.02 12.13
CA TYR A 127 -19.76 2.46 13.48
C TYR A 127 -18.41 2.21 14.14
N ASN A 128 -17.46 1.60 13.43
CA ASN A 128 -16.14 1.31 13.96
C ASN A 128 -15.34 2.59 14.27
N ILE A 129 -15.39 3.58 13.36
CA ILE A 129 -14.74 4.88 13.55
C ILE A 129 -15.39 5.65 14.72
N ASP A 130 -16.72 5.61 14.86
CA ASP A 130 -17.40 6.28 15.99
C ASP A 130 -16.97 5.70 17.35
N LEU A 131 -16.89 4.37 17.46
CA LEU A 131 -16.41 3.70 18.68
C LEU A 131 -14.95 4.04 18.96
N GLY A 132 -14.07 3.93 17.96
CA GLY A 132 -12.64 4.19 18.11
C GLY A 132 -12.34 5.65 18.45
N CYS A 133 -13.01 6.61 17.81
CA CYS A 133 -12.87 8.02 18.11
C CYS A 133 -13.37 8.36 19.53
N TRP A 134 -14.47 7.76 19.98
CA TRP A 134 -14.92 7.93 21.35
C TRP A 134 -13.86 7.43 22.35
N LEU A 135 -13.29 6.23 22.11
CA LEU A 135 -12.24 5.68 22.96
C LEU A 135 -11.00 6.59 22.99
N LEU A 136 -10.56 7.05 21.84
CA LEU A 136 -9.39 7.93 21.72
C LEU A 136 -9.62 9.25 22.47
N SER A 137 -10.79 9.87 22.32
CA SER A 137 -11.16 11.10 23.07
C SER A 137 -11.16 10.84 24.58
N PHE A 138 -11.75 9.72 25.03
CA PHE A 138 -11.74 9.33 26.44
C PHE A 138 -10.32 9.14 27.00
N LEU A 139 -9.43 8.52 26.23
CA LEU A 139 -8.04 8.31 26.64
C LEU A 139 -7.25 9.63 26.67
N LEU A 140 -7.42 10.49 25.66
CA LEU A 140 -6.81 11.82 25.64
C LEU A 140 -7.26 12.68 26.84
N GLU A 141 -8.55 12.67 27.17
CA GLU A 141 -9.05 13.35 28.36
C GLU A 141 -8.40 12.80 29.65
N LYS A 142 -8.35 11.45 29.77
CA LYS A 142 -7.76 10.77 30.92
C LYS A 142 -6.27 11.08 31.10
N TYR A 143 -5.53 11.24 30.02
CA TYR A 143 -4.09 11.52 30.03
C TYR A 143 -3.73 12.97 29.74
N ASN A 144 -4.67 13.92 29.95
CA ASN A 144 -4.46 15.38 29.78
C ASN A 144 -3.91 15.76 28.38
N GLY A 145 -4.33 15.09 27.34
CA GLY A 145 -3.94 15.34 25.94
C GLY A 145 -2.61 14.72 25.54
N ASP A 146 -2.01 13.89 26.38
CA ASP A 146 -0.78 13.19 26.02
C ASP A 146 -1.09 12.03 25.06
N VAL A 147 -0.73 12.23 23.78
CA VAL A 147 -0.97 11.29 22.68
C VAL A 147 -0.12 10.01 22.81
N GLU A 148 1.03 10.08 23.48
CA GLU A 148 1.89 8.89 23.67
C GLU A 148 1.33 7.95 24.75
N LEU A 149 0.50 8.47 25.65
CA LEU A 149 -0.16 7.68 26.69
C LEU A 149 -1.59 7.26 26.34
N ALA A 150 -2.22 7.90 25.35
CA ALA A 150 -3.56 7.61 24.90
C ALA A 150 -3.59 6.49 23.86
#